data_9e922003956babf77e023281fe9ed7d2
#
_entry.id   9e922003956babf77e023281fe9ed7d2
#
_cell.length_a   1.000
_cell.length_b   1.000
_cell.length_c   1.000
_cell.angle_alpha   90.00
_cell.angle_beta   90.00
_cell.angle_gamma   90.00
#
_symmetry.space_group_name_H-M   'P 1'
#
loop_
_entity.id
_entity.type
_entity.pdbx_description
1 polymer ?
#
loop_
_entity_poly.entity_id
_entity_poly.type
_entity_poly.pdbx_seq_one_letter_code
_entity_poly.pdbx_strand_id
1 'polypeptide(L)'
;MESATKQRRDNRAPREQEEKQFEERVVSIDRVARVVKGGRRFRFRALVVLGDKKGKVGIGIAKGADVQAAVVKAVDMAKKNLVVVPIFNGTLPHEAQAKVAGANIFVKPASPGTGLIAGGVVRTVLEVAGYSNALSKSLGSSNKINSAYATIAALQSIASSDKWVVEPVSATKKATKPTKAKAQK
;
A
#
# COMPACT_ATOMS: atom_id res chain seq x y z
N MET A 1 -0.15 55.05 32.05
CA MET A 1 -0.28 54.50 30.68
C MET A 1 0.27 53.10 30.70
N GLU A 2 -0.61 52.11 30.96
CA GLU A 2 -0.24 50.67 31.02
C GLU A 2 -0.33 50.08 29.62
N SER A 3 0.78 49.53 29.16
CA SER A 3 0.88 48.81 27.91
C SER A 3 0.40 47.37 28.09
N ALA A 4 -0.77 47.06 27.57
CA ALA A 4 -1.33 45.69 27.57
C ALA A 4 -0.53 44.82 26.61
N THR A 5 0.33 43.97 27.16
CA THR A 5 1.06 42.90 26.39
C THR A 5 0.07 41.80 26.06
N LYS A 6 -0.32 41.74 24.80
CA LYS A 6 -1.25 40.74 24.23
C LYS A 6 -0.55 39.37 24.17
N GLN A 7 -0.79 38.51 25.16
CA GLN A 7 -0.36 37.11 25.17
C GLN A 7 -1.06 36.38 24.03
N ARG A 8 -0.31 36.06 22.97
CA ARG A 8 -0.72 35.07 21.95
C ARG A 8 -0.62 33.69 22.60
N ARG A 9 -1.74 33.14 22.99
CA ARG A 9 -1.85 31.73 23.39
C ARG A 9 -1.60 30.87 22.16
N ASP A 10 -0.43 30.22 22.12
CA ASP A 10 -0.11 29.15 21.17
C ASP A 10 -1.01 27.94 21.48
N ASN A 11 -2.14 27.86 20.81
CA ASN A 11 -2.99 26.68 20.78
C ASN A 11 -2.37 25.64 19.83
N ARG A 12 -1.21 25.11 20.16
CA ARG A 12 -0.69 23.89 19.55
C ARG A 12 -1.24 22.70 20.34
N ALA A 13 -2.45 22.27 19.96
CA ALA A 13 -2.98 20.99 20.41
C ALA A 13 -2.03 19.84 19.95
N PRO A 14 -1.87 18.77 20.73
CA PRO A 14 -0.82 17.77 20.52
C PRO A 14 -1.07 16.96 19.24
N ARG A 15 -0.30 17.24 18.21
CA ARG A 15 -0.20 16.42 16.99
C ARG A 15 0.49 15.06 17.22
N GLU A 16 1.00 14.83 18.44
CA GLU A 16 1.84 13.65 18.73
C GLU A 16 1.09 12.32 18.87
N GLN A 17 -0.23 12.33 19.08
CA GLN A 17 -0.98 11.07 19.28
C GLN A 17 -1.52 10.44 18.00
N GLU A 18 -1.71 11.19 16.93
CA GLU A 18 -2.15 10.63 15.63
C GLU A 18 -0.99 10.00 14.83
N GLU A 19 0.24 10.40 15.11
CA GLU A 19 1.42 9.92 14.38
C GLU A 19 1.79 8.45 14.65
N LYS A 20 1.37 7.88 15.77
CA LYS A 20 1.65 6.48 16.14
C LYS A 20 0.73 5.45 15.47
N GLN A 21 -0.27 5.89 14.72
CA GLN A 21 -1.23 4.98 14.07
C GLN A 21 -0.77 4.44 12.72
N PHE A 22 0.28 5.01 12.14
CA PHE A 22 0.77 4.63 10.82
C PHE A 22 2.18 4.09 10.87
N GLU A 23 2.40 2.95 10.23
CA GLU A 23 3.75 2.44 9.97
C GLU A 23 4.33 3.13 8.74
N GLU A 24 5.55 3.64 8.87
CA GLU A 24 6.28 4.34 7.82
C GLU A 24 7.41 3.45 7.30
N ARG A 25 7.48 3.27 6.00
CA ARG A 25 8.56 2.52 5.34
C ARG A 25 9.20 3.35 4.24
N VAL A 26 10.49 3.59 4.35
CA VAL A 26 11.28 4.22 3.30
C VAL A 26 11.65 3.16 2.26
N VAL A 27 11.18 3.33 1.02
CA VAL A 27 11.44 2.39 -0.09
C VAL A 27 12.74 2.72 -0.81
N SER A 28 13.01 4.01 -1.06
CA SER A 28 14.26 4.46 -1.68
C SER A 28 14.61 5.88 -1.32
N ILE A 29 15.91 6.15 -1.28
CA ILE A 29 16.49 7.47 -1.15
C ILE A 29 17.45 7.63 -2.32
N ASP A 30 17.21 8.65 -3.14
CA ASP A 30 18.02 8.94 -4.32
C ASP A 30 18.65 10.33 -4.18
N ARG A 31 19.94 10.47 -4.49
CA ARG A 31 20.60 11.75 -4.64
C ARG A 31 20.33 12.30 -6.03
N VAL A 32 19.61 13.40 -6.13
CA VAL A 32 19.25 14.05 -7.40
C VAL A 32 19.98 15.37 -7.55
N ALA A 33 20.36 15.71 -8.76
CA ALA A 33 21.09 16.95 -9.06
C ALA A 33 20.28 17.83 -10.01
N ARG A 34 20.39 19.14 -9.81
CA ARG A 34 19.97 20.16 -10.75
C ARG A 34 21.22 20.87 -11.27
N VAL A 35 21.40 20.88 -12.57
CA VAL A 35 22.49 21.63 -13.22
C VAL A 35 22.16 23.12 -13.20
N VAL A 36 23.13 23.95 -12.79
CA VAL A 36 23.05 25.39 -12.73
C VAL A 36 24.29 25.98 -13.37
N LYS A 37 24.31 27.31 -13.65
CA LYS A 37 25.51 28.03 -14.06
C LYS A 37 26.61 27.81 -13.01
N GLY A 38 27.73 27.26 -13.38
CA GLY A 38 28.86 26.98 -12.49
C GLY A 38 28.83 25.64 -11.72
N GLY A 39 27.86 24.73 -11.96
CA GLY A 39 27.92 23.42 -11.33
C GLY A 39 26.60 22.70 -11.16
N ARG A 40 26.56 21.81 -10.16
CA ARG A 40 25.38 20.97 -9.86
C ARG A 40 24.95 21.20 -8.41
N ARG A 41 23.65 21.49 -8.19
CA ARG A 41 23.06 21.54 -6.86
C ARG A 41 22.40 20.18 -6.55
N PHE A 42 22.87 19.50 -5.51
CA PHE A 42 22.35 18.22 -5.08
C PHE A 42 21.20 18.38 -4.11
N ARG A 43 20.27 17.44 -4.16
CA ARG A 43 19.18 17.25 -3.20
C ARG A 43 18.93 15.76 -3.01
N PHE A 44 18.23 15.40 -1.94
CA PHE A 44 17.80 14.04 -1.69
C PHE A 44 16.31 13.90 -2.02
N ARG A 45 15.96 12.83 -2.72
CA ARG A 45 14.58 12.44 -3.00
C ARG A 45 14.28 11.20 -2.22
N ALA A 46 13.25 11.22 -1.35
CA ALA A 46 12.76 10.06 -0.62
C ALA A 46 11.43 9.59 -1.23
N LEU A 47 11.27 8.29 -1.36
CA LEU A 47 10.02 7.58 -1.63
C LEU A 47 9.63 6.86 -0.35
N VAL A 48 8.49 7.22 0.22
CA VAL A 48 7.98 6.66 1.47
C VAL A 48 6.60 6.05 1.22
N VAL A 49 6.35 4.90 1.84
CA VAL A 49 5.04 4.26 1.93
C VAL A 49 4.59 4.34 3.37
N LEU A 50 3.31 4.64 3.59
CA LEU A 50 2.69 4.79 4.89
C LEU A 50 1.40 4.01 4.92
N GLY A 51 1.08 3.32 6.03
CA GLY A 51 -0.20 2.65 6.22
C GLY A 51 -0.45 2.21 7.65
N ASP A 52 -1.66 1.75 7.89
CA ASP A 52 -2.18 1.38 9.23
C ASP A 52 -2.28 -0.13 9.44
N LYS A 53 -1.84 -0.95 8.49
CA LYS A 53 -2.04 -2.42 8.46
C LYS A 53 -3.52 -2.85 8.52
N LYS A 54 -4.44 -1.93 8.30
CA LYS A 54 -5.89 -2.16 8.31
C LYS A 54 -6.57 -1.80 6.99
N GLY A 55 -5.78 -1.73 5.92
CA GLY A 55 -6.27 -1.42 4.58
C GLY A 55 -6.11 0.04 4.16
N LYS A 56 -5.49 0.90 4.96
CA LYS A 56 -5.14 2.25 4.50
C LYS A 56 -3.67 2.29 4.12
N VAL A 57 -3.38 2.75 2.93
CA VAL A 57 -2.01 2.88 2.44
C VAL A 57 -1.86 4.16 1.62
N GLY A 58 -0.73 4.83 1.77
CA GLY A 58 -0.41 6.04 1.03
C GLY A 58 1.04 6.06 0.56
N ILE A 59 1.29 6.75 -0.54
CA ILE A 59 2.64 6.96 -1.08
C ILE A 59 2.94 8.44 -1.10
N GLY A 60 4.14 8.78 -0.64
CA GLY A 60 4.67 10.13 -0.71
C GLY A 60 6.05 10.19 -1.33
N ILE A 61 6.26 11.19 -2.16
CA ILE A 61 7.55 11.48 -2.78
C ILE A 61 7.89 12.92 -2.52
N ALA A 62 9.05 13.17 -1.92
CA ALA A 62 9.51 14.53 -1.71
C ALA A 62 11.01 14.68 -1.91
N LYS A 63 11.43 15.93 -2.13
CA LYS A 63 12.84 16.33 -2.22
C LYS A 63 13.17 17.26 -1.08
N GLY A 64 14.31 17.04 -0.42
CA GLY A 64 14.84 17.86 0.67
C GLY A 64 16.30 18.26 0.43
N ALA A 65 16.82 19.19 1.22
CA ALA A 65 18.24 19.48 1.29
C ALA A 65 18.98 18.29 1.91
N ASP A 66 18.40 17.74 2.99
CA ASP A 66 18.88 16.58 3.73
C ASP A 66 17.94 15.40 3.58
N VAL A 67 18.44 14.20 3.92
CA VAL A 67 17.66 12.96 3.89
C VAL A 67 16.48 13.04 4.85
N GLN A 68 16.70 13.49 6.10
CA GLN A 68 15.65 13.61 7.10
C GLN A 68 14.53 14.56 6.65
N ALA A 69 14.89 15.74 6.16
CA ALA A 69 13.94 16.73 5.62
C ALA A 69 13.14 16.19 4.42
N ALA A 70 13.78 15.36 3.57
CA ALA A 70 13.10 14.71 2.45
C ALA A 70 12.09 13.65 2.94
N VAL A 71 12.44 12.85 3.94
CA VAL A 71 11.58 11.80 4.51
C VAL A 71 10.36 12.42 5.20
N VAL A 72 10.53 13.39 6.11
CA VAL A 72 9.42 14.06 6.82
C VAL A 72 8.43 14.64 5.80
N LYS A 73 8.92 15.35 4.80
CA LYS A 73 8.08 15.91 3.75
C LYS A 73 7.37 14.85 2.91
N ALA A 74 8.02 13.70 2.66
CA ALA A 74 7.41 12.59 1.94
C ALA A 74 6.29 11.94 2.78
N VAL A 75 6.48 11.78 4.09
CA VAL A 75 5.45 11.30 5.02
C VAL A 75 4.23 12.21 5.01
N ASP A 76 4.41 13.52 5.09
CA ASP A 76 3.30 14.48 5.01
C ASP A 76 2.53 14.40 3.68
N MET A 77 3.23 14.14 2.58
CA MET A 77 2.61 13.90 1.28
C MET A 77 1.86 12.57 1.25
N ALA A 78 2.40 11.51 1.87
CA ALA A 78 1.76 10.21 1.95
C ALA A 78 0.48 10.27 2.81
N LYS A 79 0.48 11.00 3.92
CA LYS A 79 -0.70 11.25 4.77
C LYS A 79 -1.85 11.92 4.01
N LYS A 80 -1.54 12.78 3.05
CA LYS A 80 -2.56 13.45 2.19
C LYS A 80 -3.13 12.53 1.12
N ASN A 81 -2.39 11.52 0.71
CA ASN A 81 -2.72 10.60 -0.39
C ASN A 81 -3.04 9.19 0.12
N LEU A 82 -3.74 9.09 1.25
CA LEU A 82 -4.18 7.80 1.78
C LEU A 82 -5.32 7.23 0.95
N VAL A 83 -5.20 5.96 0.63
CA VAL A 83 -6.17 5.17 -0.13
C VAL A 83 -6.62 4.00 0.73
N VAL A 84 -7.91 3.68 0.71
CA VAL A 84 -8.46 2.50 1.35
C VAL A 84 -8.48 1.36 0.34
N VAL A 85 -7.93 0.21 0.73
CA VAL A 85 -7.86 -0.99 -0.09
C VAL A 85 -8.59 -2.15 0.59
N PRO A 86 -9.32 -2.99 -0.15
CA PRO A 86 -10.07 -4.10 0.43
C PRO A 86 -9.12 -5.25 0.82
N ILE A 87 -9.22 -5.72 2.05
CA ILE A 87 -8.51 -6.89 2.56
C ILE A 87 -9.54 -7.97 2.88
N PHE A 88 -9.34 -9.19 2.38
CA PHE A 88 -10.18 -10.33 2.66
C PHE A 88 -9.35 -11.47 3.25
N ASN A 89 -9.60 -11.84 4.52
CA ASN A 89 -8.86 -12.89 5.24
C ASN A 89 -7.32 -12.76 5.12
N GLY A 90 -6.79 -11.51 5.16
CA GLY A 90 -5.36 -11.24 5.03
C GLY A 90 -4.79 -11.38 3.61
N THR A 91 -5.65 -11.58 2.60
CA THR A 91 -5.27 -11.66 1.18
C THR A 91 -6.11 -10.74 0.31
N LEU A 92 -5.85 -10.74 -1.00
CA LEU A 92 -6.63 -10.04 -2.00
C LEU A 92 -7.91 -10.82 -2.33
N PRO A 93 -9.05 -10.16 -2.61
CA PRO A 93 -10.28 -10.84 -3.02
C PRO A 93 -10.18 -11.48 -4.41
N HIS A 94 -9.56 -10.82 -5.35
CA HIS A 94 -9.33 -11.32 -6.72
C HIS A 94 -8.01 -10.79 -7.28
N GLU A 95 -7.60 -11.30 -8.42
CA GLU A 95 -6.43 -10.82 -9.13
C GLU A 95 -6.68 -9.43 -9.73
N ALA A 96 -5.64 -8.63 -9.76
CA ALA A 96 -5.68 -7.29 -10.32
C ALA A 96 -4.37 -6.96 -11.04
N GLN A 97 -4.48 -6.16 -12.08
CA GLN A 97 -3.36 -5.67 -12.83
C GLN A 97 -3.52 -4.19 -13.12
N ALA A 98 -2.45 -3.42 -12.94
CA ALA A 98 -2.45 -2.03 -13.34
C ALA A 98 -1.11 -1.60 -13.91
N LYS A 99 -1.18 -0.67 -14.86
CA LYS A 99 -0.01 -0.09 -15.52
C LYS A 99 0.05 1.40 -15.25
N VAL A 100 1.19 1.86 -14.75
CA VAL A 100 1.49 3.28 -14.58
C VAL A 100 2.80 3.58 -15.32
N ALA A 101 2.71 4.41 -16.35
CA ALA A 101 3.80 4.65 -17.28
C ALA A 101 4.39 3.34 -17.82
N GLY A 102 5.67 3.08 -17.60
CA GLY A 102 6.32 1.83 -18.02
C GLY A 102 6.27 0.68 -17.01
N ALA A 103 5.79 0.89 -15.80
CA ALA A 103 5.65 -0.16 -14.78
C ALA A 103 4.28 -0.82 -14.89
N ASN A 104 4.25 -2.13 -14.93
CA ASN A 104 3.04 -2.95 -14.96
C ASN A 104 3.13 -3.94 -13.80
N ILE A 105 2.18 -3.89 -12.88
CA ILE A 105 2.14 -4.73 -11.69
C ILE A 105 0.94 -5.65 -11.76
N PHE A 106 1.20 -6.93 -11.61
CA PHE A 106 0.20 -7.96 -11.47
C PHE A 106 0.21 -8.46 -10.02
N VAL A 107 -0.95 -8.52 -9.39
CA VAL A 107 -1.16 -9.04 -8.03
C VAL A 107 -2.23 -10.12 -8.05
N LYS A 108 -2.03 -11.17 -7.26
CA LYS A 108 -2.92 -12.33 -7.17
C LYS A 108 -3.10 -12.75 -5.72
N PRO A 109 -4.30 -13.19 -5.30
CA PRO A 109 -4.50 -13.76 -3.97
C PRO A 109 -3.67 -15.04 -3.79
N ALA A 110 -3.31 -15.32 -2.53
CA ALA A 110 -2.58 -16.53 -2.15
C ALA A 110 -3.26 -17.22 -0.98
N SER A 111 -3.06 -18.53 -0.87
CA SER A 111 -3.55 -19.33 0.24
C SER A 111 -2.88 -18.93 1.57
N PRO A 112 -3.58 -19.10 2.71
CA PRO A 112 -2.99 -18.86 4.02
C PRO A 112 -1.68 -19.64 4.21
N GLY A 113 -0.65 -18.98 4.75
CA GLY A 113 0.68 -19.56 4.96
C GLY A 113 1.67 -19.37 3.81
N THR A 114 1.24 -18.89 2.64
CA THR A 114 2.15 -18.60 1.52
C THR A 114 3.06 -17.39 1.81
N GLY A 115 2.56 -16.41 2.59
CA GLY A 115 3.25 -15.16 2.82
C GLY A 115 3.20 -14.21 1.63
N LEU A 116 4.02 -13.17 1.68
CA LEU A 116 4.12 -12.16 0.62
C LEU A 116 5.28 -12.51 -0.33
N ILE A 117 4.95 -12.97 -1.53
CA ILE A 117 5.92 -13.24 -2.61
C ILE A 117 5.79 -12.13 -3.65
N ALA A 118 6.62 -11.10 -3.51
CA ALA A 118 6.52 -9.88 -4.30
C ALA A 118 7.89 -9.21 -4.50
N GLY A 119 8.01 -8.37 -5.51
CA GLY A 119 9.17 -7.48 -5.67
C GLY A 119 9.26 -6.49 -4.51
N GLY A 120 10.47 -6.06 -4.13
CA GLY A 120 10.73 -5.29 -2.91
C GLY A 120 9.79 -4.10 -2.69
N VAL A 121 9.54 -3.29 -3.72
CA VAL A 121 8.63 -2.13 -3.63
C VAL A 121 7.18 -2.57 -3.38
N VAL A 122 6.71 -3.55 -4.16
CA VAL A 122 5.33 -4.07 -4.05
C VAL A 122 5.13 -4.75 -2.71
N ARG A 123 6.12 -5.53 -2.25
CA ARG A 123 6.09 -6.19 -0.94
C ARG A 123 5.95 -5.16 0.19
N THR A 124 6.74 -4.10 0.17
CA THR A 124 6.64 -3.03 1.18
C THR A 124 5.25 -2.39 1.21
N VAL A 125 4.65 -2.13 0.03
CA VAL A 125 3.28 -1.57 -0.05
C VAL A 125 2.26 -2.54 0.53
N LEU A 126 2.33 -3.83 0.19
CA LEU A 126 1.40 -4.86 0.69
C LEU A 126 1.55 -5.09 2.20
N GLU A 127 2.78 -5.14 2.74
CA GLU A 127 3.05 -5.29 4.18
C GLU A 127 2.44 -4.13 4.99
N VAL A 128 2.67 -2.89 4.54
CA VAL A 128 2.19 -1.69 5.22
C VAL A 128 0.67 -1.53 5.08
N ALA A 129 0.07 -2.01 3.99
CA ALA A 129 -1.38 -2.08 3.82
C ALA A 129 -2.05 -3.11 4.75
N GLY A 130 -1.31 -4.18 5.16
CA GLY A 130 -1.81 -5.22 6.07
C GLY A 130 -2.13 -6.55 5.41
N TYR A 131 -1.67 -6.78 4.18
CA TYR A 131 -1.78 -8.10 3.56
C TYR A 131 -0.76 -9.07 4.16
N SER A 132 -1.18 -10.29 4.43
CA SER A 132 -0.32 -11.38 4.93
C SER A 132 0.06 -12.36 3.84
N ASN A 133 -0.81 -12.58 2.86
CA ASN A 133 -0.62 -13.57 1.80
C ASN A 133 -0.98 -12.97 0.45
N ALA A 134 -0.01 -12.84 -0.44
CA ALA A 134 -0.23 -12.38 -1.80
C ALA A 134 0.94 -12.76 -2.71
N LEU A 135 0.62 -13.00 -3.97
CA LEU A 135 1.59 -13.19 -5.04
C LEU A 135 1.62 -11.95 -5.92
N SER A 136 2.80 -11.50 -6.32
CA SER A 136 2.91 -10.38 -7.24
C SER A 136 4.09 -10.52 -8.19
N LYS A 137 3.91 -9.98 -9.38
CA LYS A 137 4.97 -9.89 -10.39
C LYS A 137 5.00 -8.49 -10.99
N SER A 138 6.19 -7.88 -10.97
CA SER A 138 6.43 -6.65 -11.72
C SER A 138 6.82 -7.02 -13.16
N LEU A 139 6.03 -6.54 -14.10
CA LEU A 139 6.18 -6.72 -15.53
C LEU A 139 6.51 -5.36 -16.16
N GLY A 140 7.66 -5.18 -16.74
CA GLY A 140 8.05 -3.92 -17.37
C GLY A 140 9.13 -3.16 -16.61
N SER A 141 8.95 -1.85 -16.41
CA SER A 141 9.99 -0.98 -15.85
C SER A 141 10.31 -1.29 -14.38
N SER A 142 11.61 -1.26 -14.04
CA SER A 142 12.11 -1.39 -12.66
C SER A 142 12.08 -0.07 -11.87
N ASN A 143 11.50 1.00 -12.40
CA ASN A 143 11.40 2.29 -11.70
C ASN A 143 10.54 2.15 -10.43
N LYS A 144 11.18 2.29 -9.26
CA LYS A 144 10.57 2.12 -7.95
C LYS A 144 9.34 3.01 -7.73
N ILE A 145 9.39 4.24 -8.21
CA ILE A 145 8.30 5.23 -8.08
C ILE A 145 7.07 4.74 -8.86
N ASN A 146 7.25 4.42 -10.14
CA ASN A 146 6.17 3.97 -10.99
C ASN A 146 5.60 2.63 -10.51
N SER A 147 6.45 1.71 -10.03
CA SER A 147 6.02 0.44 -9.45
C SER A 147 5.16 0.65 -8.20
N ALA A 148 5.51 1.60 -7.32
CA ALA A 148 4.72 1.92 -6.14
C ALA A 148 3.33 2.46 -6.53
N TYR A 149 3.26 3.43 -7.44
CA TYR A 149 1.98 3.95 -7.92
C TYR A 149 1.15 2.89 -8.68
N ALA A 150 1.79 2.05 -9.50
CA ALA A 150 1.09 0.96 -10.19
C ALA A 150 0.51 -0.05 -9.19
N THR A 151 1.20 -0.32 -8.08
CA THR A 151 0.67 -1.18 -7.01
C THR A 151 -0.59 -0.58 -6.38
N ILE A 152 -0.57 0.71 -6.01
CA ILE A 152 -1.79 1.37 -5.48
C ILE A 152 -2.91 1.36 -6.52
N ALA A 153 -2.62 1.67 -7.77
CA ALA A 153 -3.63 1.63 -8.83
C ALA A 153 -4.25 0.22 -9.01
N ALA A 154 -3.41 -0.84 -8.92
CA ALA A 154 -3.90 -2.21 -8.94
C ALA A 154 -4.80 -2.53 -7.74
N LEU A 155 -4.41 -2.10 -6.52
CA LEU A 155 -5.23 -2.29 -5.32
C LEU A 155 -6.54 -1.51 -5.34
N GLN A 156 -6.56 -0.32 -5.94
CA GLN A 156 -7.77 0.48 -6.13
C GLN A 156 -8.74 -0.11 -7.16
N SER A 157 -8.22 -0.83 -8.16
CA SER A 157 -9.06 -1.49 -9.17
C SER A 157 -9.81 -2.70 -8.64
N ILE A 158 -9.46 -3.19 -7.44
CA ILE A 158 -10.14 -4.30 -6.79
C ILE A 158 -11.54 -3.86 -6.38
N ALA A 159 -12.55 -4.65 -6.78
CA ALA A 159 -13.94 -4.38 -6.44
C ALA A 159 -14.16 -4.39 -4.92
N SER A 160 -14.96 -3.44 -4.41
CA SER A 160 -15.37 -3.42 -3.00
C SER A 160 -16.20 -4.65 -2.66
N SER A 161 -16.21 -5.03 -1.37
CA SER A 161 -16.94 -6.21 -0.85
C SER A 161 -18.40 -6.30 -1.28
N ASP A 162 -19.06 -5.14 -1.46
CA ASP A 162 -20.47 -5.06 -1.86
C ASP A 162 -20.74 -5.56 -3.28
N LYS A 163 -19.69 -5.65 -4.10
CA LYS A 163 -19.76 -6.13 -5.49
C LYS A 163 -19.24 -7.58 -5.64
N TRP A 164 -18.85 -8.22 -4.55
CA TRP A 164 -18.39 -9.60 -4.63
C TRP A 164 -19.59 -10.53 -4.75
N VAL A 165 -19.68 -11.21 -5.87
CA VAL A 165 -20.58 -12.35 -6.02
C VAL A 165 -19.92 -13.49 -5.25
N VAL A 166 -20.25 -13.60 -3.96
CA VAL A 166 -19.90 -14.78 -3.17
C VAL A 166 -20.89 -15.87 -3.63
N GLU A 167 -20.51 -16.70 -4.59
CA GLU A 167 -21.24 -17.93 -4.80
C GLU A 167 -21.17 -18.72 -3.48
N PRO A 168 -22.33 -19.06 -2.86
CA PRO A 168 -22.32 -19.90 -1.70
C PRO A 168 -21.59 -21.18 -2.11
N VAL A 169 -20.51 -21.51 -1.39
CA VAL A 169 -19.84 -22.82 -1.54
C VAL A 169 -20.96 -23.85 -1.43
N SER A 170 -21.39 -24.37 -2.58
CA SER A 170 -22.47 -25.34 -2.65
C SER A 170 -22.10 -26.47 -1.69
N ALA A 171 -22.95 -26.61 -0.68
CA ALA A 171 -22.82 -27.67 0.31
C ALA A 171 -22.45 -28.95 -0.44
N THR A 172 -21.31 -29.49 -0.13
CA THR A 172 -20.77 -30.75 -0.61
C THR A 172 -21.93 -31.70 -0.77
N LYS A 173 -22.29 -32.09 -2.00
CA LYS A 173 -23.32 -33.07 -2.30
C LYS A 173 -23.02 -34.27 -1.41
N LYS A 174 -23.86 -34.50 -0.38
CA LYS A 174 -23.81 -35.72 0.44
C LYS A 174 -23.80 -36.90 -0.52
N ALA A 175 -22.69 -37.63 -0.50
CA ALA A 175 -22.56 -38.83 -1.28
C ALA A 175 -23.76 -39.76 -0.93
N THR A 176 -24.67 -39.92 -1.88
CA THR A 176 -25.75 -40.87 -1.82
C THR A 176 -25.10 -42.25 -1.73
N LYS A 177 -25.29 -42.92 -0.61
CA LYS A 177 -24.89 -44.32 -0.41
C LYS A 177 -25.52 -45.19 -1.50
N PRO A 178 -24.77 -46.08 -2.16
CA PRO A 178 -25.35 -47.00 -3.14
C PRO A 178 -26.35 -47.90 -2.45
N THR A 179 -27.61 -47.84 -2.88
CA THR A 179 -28.66 -48.75 -2.46
C THR A 179 -28.29 -50.17 -2.90
N LYS A 180 -28.10 -51.08 -1.93
CA LYS A 180 -27.93 -52.51 -2.19
C LYS A 180 -29.13 -53.02 -2.94
N ALA A 181 -28.94 -53.43 -4.19
CA ALA A 181 -29.93 -54.20 -4.95
C ALA A 181 -30.17 -55.54 -4.22
N LYS A 182 -31.43 -55.76 -3.83
CA LYS A 182 -31.89 -57.06 -3.35
C LYS A 182 -31.82 -58.06 -4.49
N ALA A 183 -31.01 -59.09 -4.32
CA ALA A 183 -31.12 -60.32 -5.11
C ALA A 183 -32.49 -60.95 -4.84
N GLN A 184 -33.27 -61.12 -5.87
CA GLN A 184 -34.38 -62.06 -5.90
C GLN A 184 -34.00 -63.29 -6.72
N LYS A 185 -34.31 -64.32 -6.18
CA LYS A 185 -34.23 -65.76 -6.43
C LYS A 185 -34.75 -66.10 -7.84
#